data_a3796bbad962951171247c4d3a70e5bf
#
_entry.id   a3796bbad962951171247c4d3a70e5bf
#
_cell.length_a   1.000
_cell.length_b   1.000
_cell.length_c   1.000
_cell.angle_alpha   90.00
_cell.angle_beta   90.00
_cell.angle_gamma   90.00
#
_symmetry.space_group_name_H-M   'P 1'
#
loop_
_entity.id
_entity.type
_entity.pdbx_description
1 polymer ?
#
loop_
_entity_poly.entity_id
_entity_poly.type
_entity_poly.pdbx_seq_one_letter_code
_entity_poly.pdbx_strand_id
1 'polypeptide(L)'
;LVEDGDAWTCATARKPTDDELADLKFAWKCAKLIKSNAIVVAKNRTMLGMGAGQPNRVNSARLAVAQAGAAAEGAALASDALVPFLDTIAVGLAHGVRAFVQPGGAVRDDESTATADGAGATMLHTGVRHFRH
;
A
#
# COMPACT_ATOMS: atom_id res chain seq x y z
N LEU A 1 -14.34 6.02 -13.14
CA LEU A 1 -13.09 6.34 -12.46
C LEU A 1 -12.36 5.08 -12.04
N VAL A 2 -11.06 5.11 -12.17
CA VAL A 2 -10.22 3.93 -11.92
C VAL A 2 -9.89 3.73 -10.45
N GLU A 3 -10.33 4.61 -9.58
CA GLU A 3 -9.96 4.58 -8.16
C GLU A 3 -10.68 3.48 -7.38
N ASP A 4 -11.73 2.91 -7.93
CA ASP A 4 -12.50 1.88 -7.24
C ASP A 4 -11.94 0.47 -7.45
N GLY A 5 -10.86 0.34 -8.19
CA GLY A 5 -10.17 -0.93 -8.37
C GLY A 5 -10.53 -1.71 -9.62
N ASP A 6 -11.51 -1.26 -10.39
CA ASP A 6 -11.95 -2.01 -11.58
C ASP A 6 -10.87 -2.08 -12.66
N ALA A 7 -10.05 -1.04 -12.77
CA ALA A 7 -8.98 -0.97 -13.77
C ALA A 7 -7.59 -1.22 -13.17
N TRP A 8 -7.52 -1.69 -11.94
CA TRP A 8 -6.23 -1.93 -11.30
C TRP A 8 -5.57 -3.18 -11.88
N THR A 9 -4.25 -3.15 -11.96
CA THR A 9 -3.44 -4.25 -12.48
C THR A 9 -2.77 -4.97 -11.33
N CYS A 10 -2.86 -6.29 -11.30
CA CYS A 10 -2.13 -7.10 -10.32
C CYS A 10 -0.73 -7.38 -10.86
N ALA A 11 0.29 -6.86 -10.17
CA ALA A 11 1.68 -6.99 -10.60
C ALA A 11 2.31 -8.30 -10.14
N THR A 12 1.84 -8.86 -9.01
CA THR A 12 2.40 -10.09 -8.44
C THR A 12 1.72 -11.32 -9.00
N ALA A 13 2.37 -12.47 -8.83
CA ALA A 13 1.80 -13.76 -9.26
C ALA A 13 0.58 -14.13 -8.41
N ARG A 14 0.62 -13.86 -7.10
CA ARG A 14 -0.52 -14.10 -6.21
C ARG A 14 -1.51 -12.97 -6.35
N LYS A 15 -2.75 -13.32 -6.63
CA LYS A 15 -3.82 -12.32 -6.70
C LYS A 15 -4.43 -12.11 -5.32
N PRO A 16 -4.98 -10.91 -5.05
CA PRO A 16 -5.59 -10.67 -3.74
C PRO A 16 -6.86 -11.50 -3.57
N THR A 17 -7.14 -11.88 -2.33
CA THR A 17 -8.44 -12.44 -1.98
C THR A 17 -9.48 -11.33 -2.03
N ASP A 18 -10.78 -11.70 -1.99
CA ASP A 18 -11.85 -10.70 -1.98
C ASP A 18 -11.73 -9.76 -0.79
N ASP A 19 -11.40 -10.29 0.39
CA ASP A 19 -11.21 -9.46 1.58
C ASP A 19 -10.03 -8.53 1.43
N GLU A 20 -8.91 -9.04 0.90
CA GLU A 20 -7.73 -8.21 0.66
C GLU A 20 -8.03 -7.10 -0.33
N LEU A 21 -8.75 -7.42 -1.40
CA LEU A 21 -9.10 -6.42 -2.40
C LEU A 21 -9.99 -5.33 -1.80
N ALA A 22 -10.97 -5.72 -0.97
CA ALA A 22 -11.84 -4.76 -0.30
C ALA A 22 -11.03 -3.84 0.62
N ASP A 23 -10.07 -4.41 1.34
CA ASP A 23 -9.21 -3.63 2.24
C ASP A 23 -8.28 -2.71 1.45
N LEU A 24 -7.76 -3.18 0.30
CA LEU A 24 -6.93 -2.34 -0.56
C LEU A 24 -7.72 -1.15 -1.12
N LYS A 25 -8.96 -1.39 -1.55
CA LYS A 25 -9.81 -0.31 -2.04
C LYS A 25 -10.09 0.71 -0.94
N PHE A 26 -10.37 0.23 0.26
CA PHE A 26 -10.63 1.10 1.40
C PHE A 26 -9.37 1.92 1.74
N ALA A 27 -8.21 1.26 1.83
CA ALA A 27 -6.96 1.93 2.15
C ALA A 27 -6.60 2.98 1.09
N TRP A 28 -6.83 2.66 -0.18
CA TRP A 28 -6.57 3.59 -1.28
C TRP A 28 -7.44 4.84 -1.17
N LYS A 29 -8.73 4.66 -0.88
CA LYS A 29 -9.63 5.79 -0.70
C LYS A 29 -9.21 6.66 0.47
N CYS A 30 -8.76 6.05 1.56
CA CYS A 30 -8.25 6.81 2.70
C CYS A 30 -6.99 7.59 2.31
N ALA A 31 -6.08 6.94 1.59
CA ALA A 31 -4.81 7.57 1.21
C ALA A 31 -5.03 8.82 0.35
N LYS A 32 -6.01 8.79 -0.55
CA LYS A 32 -6.24 9.95 -1.41
C LYS A 32 -6.83 11.16 -0.68
N LEU A 33 -7.33 10.96 0.55
CA LEU A 33 -7.85 12.05 1.37
C LEU A 33 -6.80 12.61 2.31
N ILE A 34 -5.61 12.02 2.34
CA ILE A 34 -4.56 12.36 3.27
C ILE A 34 -3.43 13.07 2.52
N LYS A 35 -2.75 13.98 3.21
CA LYS A 35 -1.66 14.73 2.62
C LYS A 35 -0.46 13.85 2.31
N SER A 36 0.10 13.97 1.12
CA SER A 36 1.29 13.24 0.69
C SER A 36 2.50 13.57 1.57
N ASN A 37 3.40 12.66 1.82
CA ASN A 37 3.37 11.26 1.37
C ASN A 37 2.50 10.45 2.30
N ALA A 38 1.43 9.85 1.78
CA ALA A 38 0.47 9.14 2.62
C ALA A 38 0.65 7.63 2.51
N ILE A 39 0.69 6.98 3.67
CA ILE A 39 0.66 5.53 3.78
C ILE A 39 -0.50 5.17 4.70
N VAL A 40 -1.34 4.25 4.28
CA VAL A 40 -2.48 3.79 5.07
C VAL A 40 -2.42 2.28 5.21
N VAL A 41 -2.58 1.80 6.45
CA VAL A 41 -2.71 0.37 6.75
C VAL A 41 -4.14 0.10 7.18
N ALA A 42 -4.80 -0.85 6.54
CA ALA A 42 -6.20 -1.15 6.81
C ALA A 42 -6.47 -2.65 6.81
N LYS A 43 -7.47 -3.06 7.60
CA LYS A 43 -7.93 -4.44 7.64
C LYS A 43 -9.39 -4.43 8.05
N ASN A 44 -10.19 -5.33 7.47
CA ASN A 44 -11.63 -5.40 7.72
C ASN A 44 -12.31 -4.06 7.47
N ARG A 45 -11.86 -3.34 6.42
CA ARG A 45 -12.37 -2.02 6.03
C ARG A 45 -12.30 -1.02 7.18
N THR A 46 -11.23 -1.12 7.97
CA THR A 46 -10.97 -0.20 9.08
C THR A 46 -9.54 0.30 8.95
N MET A 47 -9.35 1.60 9.10
CA MET A 47 -8.00 2.16 9.09
C MET A 47 -7.32 1.88 10.42
N LEU A 48 -6.24 1.10 10.37
CA LEU A 48 -5.49 0.71 11.56
C LEU A 48 -4.36 1.66 11.87
N GLY A 49 -3.82 2.30 10.86
CA GLY A 49 -2.73 3.24 11.03
C GLY A 49 -2.51 4.06 9.78
N MET A 50 -1.90 5.22 9.93
CA MET A 50 -1.54 6.08 8.81
C MET A 50 -0.29 6.88 9.13
N GLY A 51 0.45 7.21 8.07
CA GLY A 51 1.51 8.19 8.14
C GLY A 51 1.28 9.20 7.03
N ALA A 52 1.40 10.48 7.31
CA ALA A 52 1.10 11.53 6.36
C ALA A 52 2.01 12.72 6.52
N GLY A 53 2.23 13.44 5.42
CA GLY A 53 3.00 14.68 5.45
C GLY A 53 4.47 14.53 5.76
N GLN A 54 5.00 13.31 5.73
CA GLN A 54 6.41 13.08 6.01
C GLN A 54 7.25 13.29 4.76
N PRO A 55 8.42 13.93 4.88
CA PRO A 55 9.32 14.08 3.73
C PRO A 55 9.81 12.73 3.21
N ASN A 56 9.92 11.75 4.10
CA ASN A 56 10.43 10.42 3.78
C ASN A 56 9.30 9.40 3.89
N ARG A 57 9.03 8.70 2.77
CA ARG A 57 7.93 7.73 2.72
C ARG A 57 8.15 6.56 3.68
N VAL A 58 9.40 6.16 3.90
CA VAL A 58 9.69 5.09 4.84
C VAL A 58 9.24 5.48 6.25
N ASN A 59 9.41 6.74 6.63
CA ASN A 59 8.92 7.22 7.92
C ASN A 59 7.40 7.16 8.00
N SER A 60 6.72 7.51 6.91
CA SER A 60 5.25 7.37 6.87
C SER A 60 4.83 5.92 7.06
N ALA A 61 5.53 4.99 6.42
CA ALA A 61 5.23 3.57 6.57
C ALA A 61 5.47 3.09 7.99
N ARG A 62 6.58 3.51 8.61
CA ARG A 62 6.88 3.14 9.98
C ARG A 62 5.83 3.66 10.96
N LEU A 63 5.37 4.89 10.76
CA LEU A 63 4.31 5.45 11.59
C LEU A 63 3.01 4.66 11.44
N ALA A 64 2.64 4.33 10.21
CA ALA A 64 1.41 3.61 9.94
C ALA A 64 1.41 2.22 10.57
N VAL A 65 2.50 1.45 10.40
CA VAL A 65 2.57 0.10 10.98
C VAL A 65 2.70 0.14 12.48
N ALA A 66 3.36 1.16 13.05
CA ALA A 66 3.46 1.31 14.49
C ALA A 66 2.09 1.56 15.11
N GLN A 67 1.26 2.39 14.49
CA GLN A 67 -0.11 2.63 14.95
C GLN A 67 -0.96 1.36 14.84
N ALA A 68 -0.78 0.59 13.78
CA ALA A 68 -1.54 -0.64 13.58
C ALA A 68 -1.15 -1.73 14.59
N GLY A 69 0.11 -1.73 15.01
CA GLY A 69 0.60 -2.72 15.97
C GLY A 69 0.43 -4.14 15.46
N ALA A 70 0.03 -5.05 16.35
CA ALA A 70 -0.15 -6.45 15.98
C ALA A 70 -1.25 -6.66 14.93
N ALA A 71 -2.19 -5.73 14.81
CA ALA A 71 -3.26 -5.82 13.82
C ALA A 71 -2.76 -5.64 12.39
N ALA A 72 -1.53 -5.19 12.19
CA ALA A 72 -0.94 -5.07 10.86
C ALA A 72 -0.77 -6.41 10.18
N GLU A 73 -0.71 -7.51 10.93
CA GLU A 73 -0.57 -8.83 10.36
C GLU A 73 -1.80 -9.18 9.51
N GLY A 74 -1.56 -9.50 8.24
CA GLY A 74 -2.63 -9.78 7.29
C GLY A 74 -3.34 -8.54 6.74
N ALA A 75 -2.85 -7.35 7.06
CA ALA A 75 -3.48 -6.10 6.62
C ALA A 75 -3.07 -5.71 5.20
N ALA A 76 -3.76 -4.70 4.67
CA ALA A 76 -3.46 -4.07 3.40
C ALA A 76 -2.79 -2.73 3.62
N LEU A 77 -1.88 -2.36 2.72
CA LEU A 77 -1.17 -1.09 2.77
C LEU A 77 -1.32 -0.36 1.45
N ALA A 78 -1.72 0.90 1.51
CA ALA A 78 -1.81 1.77 0.34
C ALA A 78 -0.79 2.90 0.44
N SER A 79 -0.15 3.20 -0.68
CA SER A 79 0.77 4.34 -0.80
C SER A 79 0.32 5.22 -1.96
N ASP A 80 0.31 6.52 -1.72
CA ASP A 80 -0.12 7.50 -2.72
C ASP A 80 0.98 7.89 -3.70
N ALA A 81 2.20 7.42 -3.49
CA ALA A 81 3.34 7.90 -4.27
C ALA A 81 4.16 6.76 -4.85
N LEU A 82 4.99 7.09 -5.85
CA LEU A 82 5.66 6.12 -6.70
C LEU A 82 6.94 5.54 -6.13
N VAL A 83 7.90 6.37 -5.82
CA VAL A 83 9.29 5.94 -5.72
C VAL A 83 9.99 6.60 -4.57
N PRO A 84 10.89 5.92 -3.92
CA PRO A 84 11.14 4.48 -3.93
C PRO A 84 10.16 3.76 -3.03
N PHE A 85 9.50 2.74 -3.56
CA PHE A 85 8.50 1.99 -2.80
C PHE A 85 9.08 0.76 -2.11
N LEU A 86 10.28 0.35 -2.51
CA LEU A 86 10.89 -0.88 -2.01
C LEU A 86 11.03 -0.91 -0.49
N ASP A 87 11.52 0.18 0.09
CA ASP A 87 11.69 0.26 1.55
C ASP A 87 10.36 0.22 2.28
N THR A 88 9.33 0.82 1.70
CA THR A 88 7.98 0.80 2.26
C THR A 88 7.43 -0.62 2.29
N ILE A 89 7.64 -1.37 1.21
CA ILE A 89 7.22 -2.78 1.15
C ILE A 89 7.95 -3.58 2.21
N ALA A 90 9.26 -3.38 2.36
CA ALA A 90 10.04 -4.11 3.36
C ALA A 90 9.51 -3.85 4.78
N VAL A 91 9.19 -2.60 5.10
CA VAL A 91 8.62 -2.25 6.40
C VAL A 91 7.27 -2.94 6.60
N GLY A 92 6.40 -2.91 5.58
CA GLY A 92 5.10 -3.57 5.67
C GLY A 92 5.22 -5.07 5.86
N LEU A 93 6.07 -5.71 5.07
CA LEU A 93 6.26 -7.16 5.16
C LEU A 93 6.81 -7.57 6.53
N ALA A 94 7.71 -6.78 7.09
CA ALA A 94 8.27 -7.06 8.41
C ALA A 94 7.20 -7.04 9.51
N HIS A 95 6.08 -6.35 9.28
CA HIS A 95 4.97 -6.27 10.23
C HIS A 95 3.78 -7.13 9.83
N GLY A 96 3.94 -7.99 8.81
CA GLY A 96 2.92 -8.94 8.43
C GLY A 96 1.90 -8.45 7.40
N VAL A 97 2.11 -7.28 6.81
CA VAL A 97 1.24 -6.80 5.73
C VAL A 97 1.37 -7.74 4.53
N ARG A 98 0.23 -8.12 3.93
CA ARG A 98 0.20 -9.12 2.87
C ARG A 98 -0.32 -8.59 1.55
N ALA A 99 -0.83 -7.37 1.52
CA ALA A 99 -1.40 -6.79 0.31
C ALA A 99 -0.99 -5.34 0.20
N PHE A 100 -0.61 -4.94 -1.00
CA PHE A 100 -0.11 -3.59 -1.26
C PHE A 100 -0.79 -3.00 -2.48
N VAL A 101 -1.01 -1.68 -2.47
CA VAL A 101 -1.47 -0.95 -3.65
C VAL A 101 -0.72 0.38 -3.75
N GLN A 102 -0.33 0.72 -4.96
CA GLN A 102 0.38 1.95 -5.28
C GLN A 102 0.05 2.37 -6.71
N PRO A 103 0.40 3.60 -7.10
CA PRO A 103 0.12 4.04 -8.47
C PRO A 103 0.80 3.21 -9.55
N GLY A 104 2.04 2.76 -9.34
CA GLY A 104 2.81 2.13 -10.39
C GLY A 104 3.49 3.15 -11.30
N GLY A 105 4.23 2.67 -12.27
CA GLY A 105 4.92 3.52 -13.24
C GLY A 105 6.31 3.98 -12.82
N ALA A 106 6.81 3.45 -11.69
CA ALA A 106 8.16 3.77 -11.23
C ALA A 106 9.19 2.90 -11.96
N VAL A 107 10.41 3.44 -12.10
CA VAL A 107 11.50 2.72 -12.76
C VAL A 107 11.82 1.40 -12.05
N ARG A 108 11.64 1.36 -10.73
CA ARG A 108 12.01 0.19 -9.92
C ARG A 108 10.81 -0.65 -9.49
N ASP A 109 9.71 -0.58 -10.23
CA ASP A 109 8.52 -1.38 -9.95
C ASP A 109 8.82 -2.87 -9.95
N ASP A 110 9.72 -3.33 -10.85
CA ASP A 110 10.09 -4.75 -10.92
C ASP A 110 10.71 -5.25 -9.61
N GLU A 111 11.53 -4.42 -8.97
CA GLU A 111 12.15 -4.78 -7.70
C GLU A 111 11.11 -4.85 -6.59
N SER A 112 10.17 -3.91 -6.58
CA SER A 112 9.08 -3.90 -5.60
C SER A 112 8.21 -5.13 -5.76
N THR A 113 7.86 -5.46 -6.99
CA THR A 113 7.04 -6.63 -7.31
C THR A 113 7.76 -7.92 -6.91
N ALA A 114 9.05 -8.04 -7.21
CA ALA A 114 9.82 -9.23 -6.85
C ALA A 114 9.89 -9.41 -5.33
N THR A 115 10.03 -8.32 -4.59
CA THR A 115 10.06 -8.37 -3.13
C THR A 115 8.72 -8.87 -2.58
N ALA A 116 7.61 -8.36 -3.10
CA ALA A 116 6.29 -8.81 -2.67
C ALA A 116 6.06 -10.28 -3.06
N ASP A 117 6.42 -10.68 -4.28
CA ASP A 117 6.30 -12.06 -4.74
C ASP A 117 7.08 -13.02 -3.85
N GLY A 118 8.31 -12.65 -3.50
CA GLY A 118 9.16 -13.49 -2.66
C GLY A 118 8.60 -13.74 -1.27
N ALA A 119 7.76 -12.83 -0.78
CA ALA A 119 7.12 -12.94 0.52
C ALA A 119 5.72 -13.54 0.45
N GLY A 120 5.23 -13.87 -0.74
CA GLY A 120 3.87 -14.38 -0.92
C GLY A 120 2.80 -13.32 -0.75
N ALA A 121 3.15 -12.06 -0.91
CA ALA A 121 2.21 -10.95 -0.83
C ALA A 121 1.65 -10.62 -2.21
N THR A 122 0.62 -9.77 -2.25
CA THR A 122 0.04 -9.28 -3.51
C THR A 122 0.31 -7.79 -3.66
N MET A 123 0.44 -7.35 -4.91
CA MET A 123 0.70 -5.95 -5.24
C MET A 123 -0.18 -5.53 -6.40
N LEU A 124 -0.94 -4.46 -6.21
CA LEU A 124 -1.76 -3.88 -7.26
C LEU A 124 -1.23 -2.50 -7.65
N HIS A 125 -1.35 -2.18 -8.92
CA HIS A 125 -1.03 -0.85 -9.47
C HIS A 125 -2.32 -0.20 -9.97
N THR A 126 -2.59 1.01 -9.52
CA THR A 126 -3.81 1.71 -9.91
C THR A 126 -3.64 2.47 -11.21
N GLY A 127 -2.42 2.89 -11.52
CA GLY A 127 -2.18 3.79 -12.66
C GLY A 127 -2.57 5.24 -12.37
N VAL A 128 -3.06 5.52 -11.15
CA VAL A 128 -3.53 6.86 -10.77
C VAL A 128 -2.68 7.35 -9.60
N ARG A 129 -2.14 8.56 -9.74
CA ARG A 129 -1.34 9.19 -8.68
C ARG A 129 -2.20 10.20 -7.95
N HIS A 130 -2.22 10.09 -6.63
CA HIS A 130 -2.93 11.04 -5.77
C HIS A 130 -1.93 11.92 -5.04
N PHE A 131 -1.89 13.20 -5.38
CA PHE A 131 -1.04 14.17 -4.71
C PHE A 131 -1.90 15.20 -4.00
N ARG A 132 -1.69 15.34 -2.70
CA ARG A 132 -2.35 16.34 -1.87
C ARG A 132 -1.25 17.16 -1.19
N HIS A 133 -1.10 18.37 -1.61
CA HIS A 133 -0.04 19.25 -1.11
C HIS A 133 -0.58 20.27 -0.14
#